data_368c51543813a3e97ce00f823e8ccd03
#
_entry.id   368c51543813a3e97ce00f823e8ccd03
#
_cell.length_a   1.000
_cell.length_b   1.000
_cell.length_c   1.000
_cell.angle_alpha   90.00
_cell.angle_beta   90.00
_cell.angle_gamma   90.00
#
_symmetry.space_group_name_H-M   'P 1'
#
loop_
_entity.id
_entity.type
_entity.pdbx_description
1 polymer ?
#
loop_
_entity_poly.entity_id
_entity_poly.type
_entity_poly.pdbx_seq_one_letter_code
_entity_poly.pdbx_strand_id
1 'polypeptide(L)'
;RDYYASRGLGDVYKRQARYFKTIHGMVEHMKRHADILRPKFDIVLTTLEKELGGLGIGSWMAPRGGYFISFDSMDGCAKAIVAKAKEAGLITTDAGATFPYGNDPHDSNIRIAPSYPTVDDLKTAVEIFTLSVKLVSIDKILSDILGI
;
A
#
# COMPACT_ATOMS: atom_id res chain seq x y z
N ARG A 1 -9.07 -14.45 29.41
CA ARG A 1 -8.59 -14.30 28.01
C ARG A 1 -7.49 -13.24 27.92
N ASP A 2 -7.63 -12.08 28.57
CA ASP A 2 -6.68 -10.95 28.52
C ASP A 2 -5.33 -11.27 29.19
N TYR A 3 -5.30 -12.15 30.16
CA TYR A 3 -4.08 -12.55 30.85
C TYR A 3 -3.05 -13.26 29.94
N TYR A 4 -3.51 -14.04 28.95
CA TYR A 4 -2.61 -14.69 27.99
C TYR A 4 -2.13 -13.72 26.90
N ALA A 5 -2.96 -12.77 26.49
CA ALA A 5 -2.56 -11.73 25.52
C ALA A 5 -1.50 -10.79 26.11
N SER A 6 -1.62 -10.39 27.40
CA SER A 6 -0.64 -9.54 28.06
C SER A 6 0.71 -10.26 28.30
N ARG A 7 0.72 -11.58 28.51
CA ARG A 7 1.96 -12.36 28.56
C ARG A 7 2.70 -12.37 27.23
N GLY A 8 2.01 -12.52 26.10
CA GLY A 8 2.59 -12.47 24.78
C GLY A 8 3.25 -11.11 24.48
N LEU A 9 2.61 -10.01 24.83
CA LEU A 9 3.18 -8.66 24.69
C LEU A 9 4.44 -8.47 25.56
N GLY A 10 4.42 -8.92 26.82
CA GLY A 10 5.59 -8.83 27.71
C GLY A 10 6.80 -9.57 27.15
N ASP A 11 6.62 -10.73 26.52
CA ASP A 11 7.71 -11.49 25.91
C ASP A 11 8.24 -10.84 24.64
N VAL A 12 7.39 -10.18 23.84
CA VAL A 12 7.80 -9.40 22.68
C VAL A 12 8.72 -8.26 23.11
N TYR A 13 8.34 -7.46 24.12
CA TYR A 13 9.19 -6.37 24.63
C TYR A 13 10.51 -6.87 25.18
N LYS A 14 10.53 -7.99 25.92
CA LYS A 14 11.77 -8.60 26.42
C LYS A 14 12.69 -9.04 25.30
N ARG A 15 12.17 -9.62 24.24
CA ARG A 15 12.95 -10.00 23.04
C ARG A 15 13.53 -8.78 22.36
N GLN A 16 12.71 -7.74 22.15
CA GLN A 16 13.16 -6.47 21.57
C GLN A 16 14.26 -5.82 22.42
N ALA A 17 14.06 -5.70 23.73
CA ALA A 17 15.04 -5.13 24.63
C ALA A 17 16.37 -5.92 24.64
N ARG A 18 16.31 -7.26 24.59
CA ARG A 18 17.50 -8.11 24.50
C ARG A 18 18.22 -7.98 23.16
N TYR A 19 17.49 -7.84 22.06
CA TYR A 19 18.07 -7.72 20.72
C TYR A 19 18.70 -6.35 20.50
N PHE A 20 17.98 -5.27 20.79
CA PHE A 20 18.45 -3.92 20.53
C PHE A 20 19.43 -3.41 21.58
N LYS A 21 19.35 -3.90 22.83
CA LYS A 21 20.16 -3.53 24.00
C LYS A 21 20.09 -2.05 24.37
N THR A 22 20.12 -1.17 23.41
CA THR A 22 20.11 0.30 23.56
C THR A 22 19.23 0.96 22.52
N ILE A 23 18.82 2.21 22.76
CA ILE A 23 18.13 3.06 21.77
C ILE A 23 18.98 3.20 20.50
N HIS A 24 20.30 3.35 20.65
CA HIS A 24 21.20 3.42 19.49
C HIS A 24 21.14 2.16 18.65
N GLY A 25 21.16 0.98 19.25
CA GLY A 25 21.03 -0.31 18.55
C GLY A 25 19.69 -0.43 17.80
N MET A 26 18.61 0.11 18.37
CA MET A 26 17.32 0.16 17.69
C MET A 26 17.36 1.11 16.47
N VAL A 27 17.92 2.30 16.61
CA VAL A 27 18.06 3.26 15.52
C VAL A 27 18.89 2.68 14.36
N GLU A 28 20.00 2.03 14.66
CA GLU A 28 20.84 1.36 13.64
C GLU A 28 20.10 0.23 12.92
N HIS A 29 19.26 -0.51 13.64
CA HIS A 29 18.41 -1.53 13.04
C HIS A 29 17.36 -0.91 12.10
N MET A 30 16.72 0.18 12.52
CA MET A 30 15.74 0.90 11.69
C MET A 30 16.38 1.49 10.43
N LYS A 31 17.61 2.00 10.51
CA LYS A 31 18.36 2.48 9.33
C LYS A 31 18.57 1.35 8.31
N ARG A 32 19.02 0.17 8.77
CA ARG A 32 19.19 -1.00 7.89
C ARG A 32 17.89 -1.43 7.22
N HIS A 33 16.76 -1.36 7.92
CA HIS A 33 15.45 -1.60 7.32
C HIS A 33 15.10 -0.53 6.29
N ALA A 34 15.37 0.74 6.59
CA ALA A 34 15.14 1.84 5.65
C ALA A 34 15.97 1.68 4.36
N ASP A 35 17.22 1.22 4.45
CA ASP A 35 18.07 0.98 3.29
C ASP A 35 17.51 -0.12 2.37
N ILE A 36 16.86 -1.14 2.95
CA ILE A 36 16.19 -2.21 2.18
C ILE A 36 14.87 -1.72 1.55
N LEU A 37 14.11 -0.90 2.28
CA LEU A 37 12.76 -0.50 1.87
C LEU A 37 12.76 0.70 0.93
N ARG A 38 13.68 1.66 1.12
CA ARG A 38 13.72 2.91 0.33
C ARG A 38 13.69 2.66 -1.18
N PRO A 39 14.57 1.82 -1.77
CA PRO A 39 14.53 1.59 -3.22
C PRO A 39 13.21 1.00 -3.69
N LYS A 40 12.52 0.21 -2.86
CA LYS A 40 11.20 -0.33 -3.20
C LYS A 40 10.12 0.74 -3.20
N PHE A 41 10.13 1.63 -2.21
CA PHE A 41 9.22 2.77 -2.17
C PHE A 41 9.46 3.73 -3.33
N ASP A 42 10.73 4.01 -3.65
CA ASP A 42 11.10 4.89 -4.77
C ASP A 42 10.58 4.36 -6.10
N ILE A 43 10.66 3.05 -6.35
CA ILE A 43 10.10 2.42 -7.55
C ILE A 43 8.60 2.67 -7.64
N VAL A 44 7.85 2.40 -6.57
CA VAL A 44 6.40 2.59 -6.57
C VAL A 44 6.03 4.05 -6.79
N LEU A 45 6.61 4.96 -6.01
CA LEU A 45 6.29 6.39 -6.09
C LEU A 45 6.66 6.99 -7.45
N THR A 46 7.83 6.64 -8.00
CA THR A 46 8.26 7.11 -9.31
C THR A 46 7.35 6.59 -10.41
N THR A 47 6.91 5.33 -10.32
CA THR A 47 6.00 4.75 -11.33
C THR A 47 4.61 5.36 -11.22
N LEU A 48 4.08 5.56 -10.01
CA LEU A 48 2.80 6.25 -9.82
C LEU A 48 2.84 7.66 -10.41
N GLU A 49 3.91 8.43 -10.13
CA GLU A 49 4.07 9.78 -10.67
C GLU A 49 4.17 9.79 -12.19
N LYS A 50 4.96 8.89 -12.76
CA LYS A 50 5.13 8.77 -14.21
C LYS A 50 3.85 8.37 -14.92
N GLU A 51 3.11 7.40 -14.38
CA GLU A 51 1.98 6.78 -15.06
C GLU A 51 0.63 7.44 -14.75
N LEU A 52 0.47 8.02 -13.57
CA LEU A 52 -0.80 8.59 -13.09
C LEU A 52 -0.68 10.09 -12.76
N GLY A 53 0.53 10.63 -12.64
CA GLY A 53 0.75 12.02 -12.32
C GLY A 53 0.06 12.97 -13.32
N GLY A 54 -0.67 13.95 -12.80
CA GLY A 54 -1.39 14.95 -13.61
C GLY A 54 -2.68 14.45 -14.29
N LEU A 55 -3.02 13.16 -14.21
CA LEU A 55 -4.24 12.64 -14.84
C LEU A 55 -5.52 12.91 -14.03
N GLY A 56 -5.41 13.24 -12.75
CA GLY A 56 -6.55 13.49 -11.85
C GLY A 56 -7.39 12.25 -11.49
N ILE A 57 -6.87 11.04 -11.77
CA ILE A 57 -7.57 9.77 -11.53
C ILE A 57 -7.12 9.05 -10.25
N GLY A 58 -6.24 9.65 -9.50
CA GLY A 58 -5.77 9.15 -8.22
C GLY A 58 -4.81 10.10 -7.55
N SER A 59 -4.65 9.91 -6.24
CA SER A 59 -3.70 10.65 -5.41
C SER A 59 -3.00 9.71 -4.44
N TRP A 60 -1.80 10.07 -4.01
CA TRP A 60 -1.02 9.27 -3.07
C TRP A 60 -0.13 10.17 -2.22
N MET A 61 0.18 9.67 -1.03
CA MET A 61 1.10 10.36 -0.14
C MET A 61 2.45 9.64 -0.13
N ALA A 62 3.54 10.38 -0.32
CA ALA A 62 4.90 9.87 -0.14
C ALA A 62 5.19 9.74 1.36
N PRO A 63 5.25 8.52 1.92
CA PRO A 63 5.44 8.33 3.34
C PRO A 63 6.90 8.61 3.75
N ARG A 64 7.08 9.27 4.90
CA ARG A 64 8.40 9.47 5.50
C ARG A 64 8.89 8.27 6.32
N GLY A 65 8.07 7.25 6.46
CA GLY A 65 8.36 6.02 7.20
C GLY A 65 7.17 5.07 7.16
N GLY A 66 7.32 3.90 7.78
CA GLY A 66 6.29 2.86 7.75
C GLY A 66 6.50 1.85 6.61
N TYR A 67 5.46 1.06 6.32
CA TYR A 67 5.51 -0.07 5.39
C TYR A 67 4.52 0.03 4.24
N PHE A 68 3.73 1.11 4.18
CA PHE A 68 2.61 1.23 3.26
C PHE A 68 2.59 2.61 2.60
N ILE A 69 2.06 2.63 1.37
CA ILE A 69 1.67 3.83 0.65
C ILE A 69 0.14 3.82 0.61
N SER A 70 -0.50 4.92 1.01
CA SER A 70 -1.94 5.13 0.83
C SER A 70 -2.15 5.71 -0.56
N PHE A 71 -3.00 5.05 -1.34
CA PHE A 71 -3.43 5.49 -2.66
C PHE A 71 -4.94 5.68 -2.63
N ASP A 72 -5.41 6.82 -3.07
CA ASP A 72 -6.82 7.15 -3.20
C ASP A 72 -7.16 7.30 -4.70
N SER A 73 -8.02 6.42 -5.19
CA SER A 73 -8.57 6.45 -6.55
C SER A 73 -9.76 7.41 -6.65
N MET A 74 -10.38 7.49 -7.81
CA MET A 74 -11.70 8.10 -7.96
C MET A 74 -12.73 7.37 -7.07
N ASP A 75 -13.70 8.11 -6.54
CA ASP A 75 -14.76 7.56 -5.71
C ASP A 75 -15.51 6.41 -6.42
N GLY A 76 -15.72 5.32 -5.70
CA GLY A 76 -16.39 4.12 -6.19
C GLY A 76 -15.50 3.19 -7.04
N CYS A 77 -14.18 3.44 -7.12
CA CYS A 77 -13.30 2.68 -8.01
C CYS A 77 -12.38 1.68 -7.31
N ALA A 78 -12.14 1.80 -6.01
CA ALA A 78 -11.10 1.02 -5.35
C ALA A 78 -11.30 -0.50 -5.44
N LYS A 79 -12.52 -0.99 -5.19
CA LYS A 79 -12.84 -2.42 -5.30
C LYS A 79 -12.68 -2.93 -6.72
N ALA A 80 -13.13 -2.17 -7.71
CA ALA A 80 -13.00 -2.52 -9.12
C ALA A 80 -11.52 -2.57 -9.55
N ILE A 81 -10.69 -1.63 -9.09
CA ILE A 81 -9.24 -1.62 -9.34
C ILE A 81 -8.58 -2.86 -8.75
N VAL A 82 -8.89 -3.20 -7.49
CA VAL A 82 -8.35 -4.41 -6.83
C VAL A 82 -8.78 -5.67 -7.57
N ALA A 83 -10.04 -5.76 -8.01
CA ALA A 83 -10.54 -6.88 -8.78
C ALA A 83 -9.83 -6.99 -10.14
N LYS A 84 -9.67 -5.88 -10.86
CA LYS A 84 -8.97 -5.84 -12.15
C LYS A 84 -7.49 -6.22 -12.03
N ALA A 85 -6.81 -5.73 -11.01
CA ALA A 85 -5.44 -6.11 -10.71
C ALA A 85 -5.30 -7.61 -10.42
N LYS A 86 -6.27 -8.17 -9.67
CA LYS A 86 -6.31 -9.62 -9.37
C LYS A 86 -6.52 -10.46 -10.62
N GLU A 87 -7.36 -10.05 -11.56
CA GLU A 87 -7.53 -10.71 -12.87
C GLU A 87 -6.20 -10.78 -13.65
N ALA A 88 -5.36 -9.74 -13.52
CA ALA A 88 -4.03 -9.70 -14.12
C ALA A 88 -2.94 -10.42 -13.29
N GLY A 89 -3.32 -11.10 -12.20
CA GLY A 89 -2.41 -11.87 -11.34
C GLY A 89 -1.77 -11.08 -10.19
N LEU A 90 -2.13 -9.80 -10.00
CA LEU A 90 -1.63 -9.00 -8.89
C LEU A 90 -2.56 -9.09 -7.67
N ILE A 91 -2.07 -9.69 -6.59
CA ILE A 91 -2.77 -9.75 -5.31
C ILE A 91 -2.34 -8.56 -4.45
N THR A 92 -3.28 -7.68 -4.15
CA THR A 92 -3.12 -6.55 -3.21
C THR A 92 -3.88 -6.80 -1.91
N THR A 93 -3.77 -5.89 -0.95
CA THR A 93 -4.71 -5.84 0.17
C THR A 93 -6.09 -5.42 -0.34
N ASP A 94 -7.13 -5.87 0.34
CA ASP A 94 -8.50 -5.50 -0.02
C ASP A 94 -8.70 -3.98 0.03
N ALA A 95 -9.55 -3.47 -0.85
CA ALA A 95 -9.95 -2.06 -0.84
C ALA A 95 -10.59 -1.69 0.50
N GLY A 96 -10.29 -0.49 1.00
CA GLY A 96 -10.79 -0.04 2.29
C GLY A 96 -10.13 -0.67 3.52
N ALA A 97 -9.06 -1.49 3.35
CA ALA A 97 -8.37 -2.15 4.47
C ALA A 97 -7.78 -1.18 5.53
N THR A 98 -7.72 0.10 5.25
CA THR A 98 -7.31 1.16 6.18
C THR A 98 -8.45 1.67 7.06
N PHE A 99 -9.68 1.36 6.71
CA PHE A 99 -10.88 1.79 7.43
C PHE A 99 -11.36 0.74 8.45
N PRO A 100 -12.00 1.16 9.54
CA PRO A 100 -12.62 0.23 10.48
C PRO A 100 -13.59 -0.71 9.76
N TYR A 101 -13.47 -2.01 10.05
CA TYR A 101 -14.28 -3.07 9.43
C TYR A 101 -14.14 -3.19 7.90
N GLY A 102 -13.11 -2.56 7.31
CA GLY A 102 -12.92 -2.54 5.85
C GLY A 102 -13.98 -1.73 5.10
N ASN A 103 -14.69 -0.86 5.78
CA ASN A 103 -15.78 -0.07 5.18
C ASN A 103 -15.29 1.34 4.86
N ASP A 104 -14.83 1.53 3.63
CA ASP A 104 -14.51 2.84 3.07
C ASP A 104 -15.80 3.43 2.45
N PRO A 105 -16.33 4.55 2.97
CA PRO A 105 -17.56 5.15 2.47
C PRO A 105 -17.44 5.70 1.04
N HIS A 106 -16.22 6.00 0.59
CA HIS A 106 -15.95 6.52 -0.76
C HIS A 106 -15.51 5.42 -1.73
N ASP A 107 -15.21 4.21 -1.24
CA ASP A 107 -14.62 3.14 -2.06
C ASP A 107 -13.46 3.63 -2.94
N SER A 108 -12.55 4.37 -2.33
CA SER A 108 -11.44 5.05 -3.01
C SER A 108 -10.06 4.59 -2.54
N ASN A 109 -9.94 4.12 -1.27
CA ASN A 109 -8.65 3.88 -0.66
C ASN A 109 -8.11 2.47 -0.91
N ILE A 110 -6.86 2.41 -1.36
CA ILE A 110 -6.08 1.18 -1.55
C ILE A 110 -4.74 1.32 -0.85
N ARG A 111 -4.39 0.33 -0.04
CA ARG A 111 -3.11 0.26 0.64
C ARG A 111 -2.11 -0.54 -0.16
N ILE A 112 -1.03 0.09 -0.59
CA ILE A 112 0.07 -0.56 -1.31
C ILE A 112 1.18 -0.94 -0.33
N ALA A 113 1.61 -2.21 -0.35
CA ALA A 113 2.62 -2.78 0.54
C ALA A 113 3.87 -3.24 -0.25
N PRO A 114 4.85 -2.37 -0.53
CA PRO A 114 6.00 -2.71 -1.38
C PRO A 114 7.07 -3.56 -0.69
N SER A 115 6.90 -3.89 0.59
CA SER A 115 7.97 -4.49 1.41
C SER A 115 8.31 -5.94 1.05
N TYR A 116 7.34 -6.74 0.62
CA TYR A 116 7.50 -8.19 0.42
C TYR A 116 8.14 -8.57 -0.93
N PRO A 117 7.67 -8.10 -2.11
CA PRO A 117 8.16 -8.58 -3.40
C PRO A 117 9.63 -8.22 -3.65
N THR A 118 10.27 -8.92 -4.57
CA THR A 118 11.57 -8.51 -5.11
C THR A 118 11.46 -7.19 -5.87
N VAL A 119 12.58 -6.56 -6.18
CA VAL A 119 12.60 -5.29 -6.94
C VAL A 119 11.98 -5.47 -8.33
N ASP A 120 12.29 -6.58 -9.00
CA ASP A 120 11.80 -6.84 -10.36
C ASP A 120 10.32 -7.21 -10.37
N ASP A 121 9.87 -8.05 -9.44
CA ASP A 121 8.44 -8.33 -9.26
C ASP A 121 7.66 -7.07 -8.93
N LEU A 122 8.24 -6.16 -8.14
CA LEU A 122 7.59 -4.91 -7.74
C LEU A 122 7.38 -3.97 -8.93
N LYS A 123 8.33 -3.89 -9.87
CA LYS A 123 8.18 -3.11 -11.10
C LYS A 123 6.97 -3.59 -11.91
N THR A 124 6.90 -4.89 -12.16
CA THR A 124 5.76 -5.51 -12.86
C THR A 124 4.46 -5.31 -12.09
N ALA A 125 4.48 -5.48 -10.78
CA ALA A 125 3.30 -5.31 -9.94
C ALA A 125 2.74 -3.89 -9.99
N VAL A 126 3.60 -2.86 -9.92
CA VAL A 126 3.14 -1.47 -9.97
C VAL A 126 2.69 -1.05 -11.37
N GLU A 127 3.27 -1.62 -12.44
CA GLU A 127 2.77 -1.42 -13.81
C GLU A 127 1.37 -2.00 -13.98
N ILE A 128 1.12 -3.23 -13.52
CA ILE A 128 -0.22 -3.85 -13.52
C ILE A 128 -1.20 -3.00 -12.71
N PHE A 129 -0.78 -2.50 -11.55
CA PHE A 129 -1.60 -1.65 -10.71
C PHE A 129 -2.00 -0.35 -11.42
N THR A 130 -1.05 0.37 -12.01
CA THR A 130 -1.32 1.63 -12.70
C THR A 130 -2.20 1.44 -13.94
N LEU A 131 -2.03 0.35 -14.67
CA LEU A 131 -2.91 -0.02 -15.79
C LEU A 131 -4.34 -0.32 -15.30
N SER A 132 -4.48 -1.04 -14.19
CA SER A 132 -5.80 -1.32 -13.59
C SER A 132 -6.50 -0.04 -13.16
N VAL A 133 -5.77 0.92 -12.56
CA VAL A 133 -6.29 2.24 -12.22
C VAL A 133 -6.79 2.97 -13.46
N LYS A 134 -5.97 3.04 -14.52
CA LYS A 134 -6.33 3.71 -15.78
C LYS A 134 -7.59 3.10 -16.41
N LEU A 135 -7.67 1.78 -16.52
CA LEU A 135 -8.80 1.08 -17.12
C LEU A 135 -10.10 1.37 -16.36
N VAL A 136 -10.10 1.17 -15.04
CA VAL A 136 -11.31 1.40 -14.22
C VAL A 136 -11.71 2.88 -14.22
N SER A 137 -10.75 3.79 -14.21
CA SER A 137 -11.05 5.22 -14.26
C SER A 137 -11.66 5.64 -15.61
N ILE A 138 -11.21 5.05 -16.72
CA ILE A 138 -11.78 5.28 -18.05
C ILE A 138 -13.23 4.76 -18.07
N ASP A 139 -13.47 3.54 -17.59
CA ASP A 139 -14.81 2.97 -17.54
C ASP A 139 -15.76 3.85 -16.71
N LYS A 140 -15.28 4.34 -15.55
CA LYS A 140 -16.06 5.26 -14.69
C LYS A 140 -16.38 6.57 -15.40
N ILE A 141 -15.39 7.21 -16.01
CA ILE A 141 -15.56 8.49 -16.72
C ILE A 141 -16.54 8.31 -17.89
N LEU A 142 -16.42 7.24 -18.66
CA LEU A 142 -17.32 6.94 -19.77
C LEU A 142 -18.76 6.72 -19.28
N SER A 143 -18.94 5.95 -18.20
CA SER A 143 -20.28 5.76 -17.59
C SER A 143 -20.87 7.07 -17.13
N ASP A 144 -20.09 7.93 -16.48
CA ASP A 144 -20.56 9.23 -16.00
C ASP A 144 -20.96 10.18 -17.16
N ILE A 145 -20.22 10.14 -18.30
CA ILE A 145 -20.53 10.94 -19.50
C ILE A 145 -21.76 10.39 -20.23
N LEU A 146 -21.88 9.10 -20.35
CA LEU A 146 -22.97 8.44 -21.11
C LEU A 146 -24.26 8.27 -20.29
N GLY A 147 -24.20 8.46 -18.98
CA GLY A 147 -25.34 8.31 -18.08
C GLY A 147 -25.82 6.87 -17.92
N ILE A 148 -24.90 5.89 -18.02
CA ILE A 148 -25.17 4.45 -17.93
C ILE A 148 -24.43 3.80 -16.76
#